data_e8f4192434450ac0126587ebce770b5b
#
_entry.id   e8f4192434450ac0126587ebce770b5b
#
_cell.length_a   1.000
_cell.length_b   1.000
_cell.length_c   1.000
_cell.angle_alpha   90.00
_cell.angle_beta   90.00
_cell.angle_gamma   90.00
#
_symmetry.space_group_name_H-M   'P 1'
#
loop_
_entity.id
_entity.type
_entity.pdbx_description
1 polymer ?
#
loop_
_entity_poly.entity_id
_entity_poly.type
_entity_poly.pdbx_seq_one_letter_code
_entity_poly.pdbx_strand_id
1 'polypeptide(L)'
;RKDLRVNTPTLVASLVMAGLLVLVIAVLIQAMMRGWRRRAETQAHIVGTLPSLPDTVGPVIVSATKGLYVGSTLAPHWNDRLAAGDLGYRAKAVLSRYPEGIMLQRTGAGPIWIPDDAIVNIRTEKNLAGKVIPGGRSGASGGKAASHEGILAIRWRLASGAEIDTGFRADDRREYSKWFPEEVA
;
A
#
# COMPACT_ATOMS: atom_id res chain seq x y z
N ARG A 1 -8.61 -58.75 -14.22
CA ARG A 1 -8.48 -57.86 -13.04
C ARG A 1 -7.01 -57.84 -12.67
N LYS A 2 -6.33 -56.69 -12.92
CA LYS A 2 -4.96 -56.45 -12.40
C LYS A 2 -5.15 -56.11 -10.89
N ASP A 3 -4.79 -57.05 -10.07
CA ASP A 3 -4.68 -56.79 -8.64
C ASP A 3 -3.56 -55.79 -8.42
N LEU A 4 -3.93 -54.54 -8.13
CA LEU A 4 -3.00 -53.49 -7.70
C LEU A 4 -2.53 -53.86 -6.29
N ARG A 5 -1.56 -54.77 -6.19
CA ARG A 5 -0.87 -55.04 -4.93
C ARG A 5 -0.05 -53.78 -4.59
N VAL A 6 -0.63 -52.95 -3.71
CA VAL A 6 0.08 -51.82 -3.12
C VAL A 6 1.26 -52.39 -2.33
N ASN A 7 2.48 -52.11 -2.77
CA ASN A 7 3.69 -52.49 -2.06
C ASN A 7 3.77 -51.69 -0.73
N THR A 8 3.49 -52.33 0.39
CA THR A 8 3.43 -51.70 1.71
C THR A 8 4.67 -50.88 2.06
N PRO A 9 5.92 -51.34 1.82
CA PRO A 9 7.12 -50.52 2.06
C PRO A 9 7.18 -49.25 1.20
N THR A 10 6.75 -49.31 -0.07
CA THR A 10 6.70 -48.12 -0.93
C THR A 10 5.65 -47.13 -0.47
N LEU A 11 4.51 -47.61 0.02
CA LEU A 11 3.44 -46.78 0.56
C LEU A 11 3.89 -46.10 1.85
N VAL A 12 4.55 -46.80 2.75
CA VAL A 12 5.12 -46.20 3.98
C VAL A 12 6.18 -45.16 3.64
N ALA A 13 7.08 -45.46 2.73
CA ALA A 13 8.13 -44.53 2.29
C ALA A 13 7.52 -43.24 1.69
N SER A 14 6.48 -43.38 0.86
CA SER A 14 5.80 -42.20 0.27
C SER A 14 5.04 -41.38 1.30
N LEU A 15 4.41 -42.00 2.30
CA LEU A 15 3.75 -41.29 3.40
C LEU A 15 4.76 -40.55 4.29
N VAL A 16 5.90 -41.16 4.60
CA VAL A 16 6.97 -40.50 5.35
C VAL A 16 7.52 -39.31 4.57
N MET A 17 7.77 -39.48 3.27
CA MET A 17 8.22 -38.37 2.42
C MET A 17 7.20 -37.24 2.35
N ALA A 18 5.92 -37.56 2.20
CA ALA A 18 4.85 -36.57 2.19
C ALA A 18 4.75 -35.81 3.53
N GLY A 19 4.86 -36.54 4.64
CA GLY A 19 4.87 -35.92 5.98
C GLY A 19 6.07 -34.99 6.18
N LEU A 20 7.23 -35.38 5.71
CA LEU A 20 8.46 -34.57 5.78
C LEU A 20 8.34 -33.30 4.92
N LEU A 21 7.75 -33.43 3.74
CA LEU A 21 7.47 -32.28 2.88
C LEU A 21 6.51 -31.27 3.51
N VAL A 22 5.41 -31.78 4.11
CA VAL A 22 4.45 -30.94 4.83
C VAL A 22 5.13 -30.22 5.99
N LEU A 23 5.98 -30.91 6.75
CA LEU A 23 6.73 -30.31 7.86
C LEU A 23 7.64 -29.18 7.37
N VAL A 24 8.39 -29.40 6.28
CA VAL A 24 9.26 -28.38 5.69
C VAL A 24 8.45 -27.17 5.25
N ILE A 25 7.33 -27.37 4.57
CA ILE A 25 6.44 -26.28 4.15
C ILE A 25 5.92 -25.50 5.36
N ALA A 26 5.48 -26.18 6.41
CA ALA A 26 4.99 -25.53 7.63
C ALA A 26 6.08 -24.70 8.32
N VAL A 27 7.33 -25.18 8.38
CA VAL A 27 8.47 -24.43 8.93
C VAL A 27 8.78 -23.22 8.09
N LEU A 28 8.77 -23.34 6.75
CA LEU A 28 8.99 -22.21 5.84
C LEU A 28 7.90 -21.13 5.99
N ILE A 29 6.63 -21.53 6.07
CA ILE A 29 5.52 -20.59 6.31
C ILE A 29 5.70 -19.89 7.66
N GLN A 30 6.05 -20.59 8.72
CA GLN A 30 6.29 -20.00 10.02
C GLN A 30 7.47 -19.02 10.01
N ALA A 31 8.56 -19.38 9.34
CA ALA A 31 9.73 -18.52 9.21
C ALA A 31 9.39 -17.22 8.45
N MET A 32 8.62 -17.33 7.37
CA MET A 32 8.14 -16.19 6.60
C MET A 32 7.22 -15.28 7.42
N MET A 33 6.27 -15.87 8.17
CA MET A 33 5.38 -15.09 9.03
C MET A 33 6.13 -14.39 10.18
N ARG A 34 7.14 -15.06 10.77
CA ARG A 34 8.01 -14.44 11.80
C ARG A 34 8.81 -13.28 11.22
N GLY A 35 9.37 -13.45 10.02
CA GLY A 35 10.10 -12.38 9.34
C GLY A 35 9.23 -11.15 9.10
N TRP A 36 7.99 -11.36 8.67
CA TRP A 36 7.04 -10.27 8.46
C TRP A 36 6.66 -9.58 9.77
N ARG A 37 6.34 -10.34 10.82
CA ARG A 37 6.00 -9.76 12.13
C ARG A 37 7.13 -8.91 12.69
N ARG A 38 8.38 -9.39 12.65
CA ARG A 38 9.55 -8.61 13.09
C ARG A 38 9.71 -7.31 12.30
N ARG A 39 9.50 -7.36 10.98
CA ARG A 39 9.54 -6.16 10.13
C ARG A 39 8.42 -5.18 10.50
N ALA A 40 7.21 -5.67 10.72
CA ALA A 40 6.09 -4.86 11.16
C ALA A 40 6.33 -4.20 12.52
N GLU A 41 6.90 -4.92 13.48
CA GLU A 41 7.26 -4.40 14.81
C GLU A 41 8.34 -3.30 14.71
N THR A 42 9.39 -3.53 13.93
CA THR A 42 10.45 -2.51 13.71
C THR A 42 9.88 -1.26 13.05
N GLN A 43 9.00 -1.40 12.08
CA GLN A 43 8.37 -0.28 11.39
C GLN A 43 7.29 0.40 12.25
N ALA A 44 6.65 -0.31 13.20
CA ALA A 44 5.65 0.26 14.09
C ALA A 44 6.20 1.43 14.91
N HIS A 45 7.46 1.36 15.32
CA HIS A 45 8.13 2.47 16.02
C HIS A 45 8.33 3.70 15.12
N ILE A 46 8.56 3.48 13.82
CA ILE A 46 8.74 4.56 12.84
C ILE A 46 7.39 5.18 12.48
N VAL A 47 6.38 4.34 12.28
CA VAL A 47 5.04 4.79 11.89
C VAL A 47 4.33 5.47 13.08
N GLY A 48 4.52 4.95 14.28
CA GLY A 48 3.81 5.42 15.47
C GLY A 48 2.29 5.23 15.35
N THR A 49 1.52 6.08 15.99
CA THR A 49 0.06 6.13 15.87
C THR A 49 -0.34 6.97 14.67
N LEU A 50 -1.19 6.41 13.82
CA LEU A 50 -1.79 7.17 12.72
C LEU A 50 -2.74 8.24 13.28
N PRO A 51 -2.87 9.40 12.60
CA PRO A 51 -3.82 10.42 12.98
C PRO A 51 -5.24 9.85 13.07
N SER A 52 -5.94 10.18 14.16
CA SER A 52 -7.34 9.82 14.31
C SER A 52 -8.21 10.61 13.35
N LEU A 53 -9.34 10.02 12.99
CA LEU A 53 -10.35 10.72 12.22
C LEU A 53 -10.88 11.89 13.06
N PRO A 54 -11.00 13.10 12.50
CA PRO A 54 -11.66 14.20 13.21
C PRO A 54 -13.17 13.93 13.36
N ASP A 55 -13.76 14.39 14.45
CA ASP A 55 -15.20 14.22 14.69
C ASP A 55 -16.05 15.01 13.68
N THR A 56 -15.53 16.10 13.18
CA THR A 56 -16.17 16.97 12.18
C THR A 56 -15.19 17.39 11.12
N VAL A 57 -15.65 17.46 9.89
CA VAL A 57 -14.89 17.98 8.74
C VAL A 57 -15.71 19.03 8.03
N GLY A 58 -15.05 19.97 7.38
CA GLY A 58 -15.67 21.00 6.56
C GLY A 58 -16.30 20.45 5.26
N PRO A 59 -16.76 21.33 4.37
CA PRO A 59 -17.33 20.92 3.09
C PRO A 59 -16.27 20.24 2.22
N VAL A 60 -16.69 19.27 1.41
CA VAL A 60 -15.80 18.55 0.49
C VAL A 60 -15.23 19.51 -0.56
N ILE A 61 -13.90 19.61 -0.63
CA ILE A 61 -13.17 20.40 -1.65
C ILE A 61 -13.03 19.59 -2.94
N VAL A 62 -12.55 18.34 -2.83
CA VAL A 62 -12.46 17.41 -3.97
C VAL A 62 -13.39 16.24 -3.71
N SER A 63 -14.38 16.10 -4.59
CA SER A 63 -15.36 15.03 -4.51
C SER A 63 -14.72 13.65 -4.59
N ALA A 64 -15.42 12.66 -4.04
CA ALA A 64 -14.99 11.28 -3.91
C ALA A 64 -14.42 10.69 -5.22
N THR A 65 -13.12 10.44 -5.25
CA THR A 65 -12.44 9.75 -6.34
C THR A 65 -12.33 8.27 -5.98
N LYS A 66 -12.96 7.41 -6.79
CA LYS A 66 -12.90 5.95 -6.61
C LYS A 66 -11.63 5.36 -7.20
N GLY A 67 -11.10 4.33 -6.56
CA GLY A 67 -9.90 3.69 -7.04
C GLY A 67 -9.36 2.60 -6.12
N LEU A 68 -8.05 2.40 -6.21
CA LEU A 68 -7.32 1.39 -5.47
C LEU A 68 -6.23 2.05 -4.62
N TYR A 69 -6.28 1.84 -3.32
CA TYR A 69 -5.15 2.07 -2.45
C TYR A 69 -4.05 1.04 -2.75
N VAL A 70 -2.88 1.49 -3.13
CA VAL A 70 -1.77 0.63 -3.57
C VAL A 70 -0.90 0.18 -2.40
N GLY A 71 -0.84 1.00 -1.36
CA GLY A 71 0.01 0.85 -0.18
C GLY A 71 0.74 2.14 0.14
N SER A 72 1.40 2.18 1.30
CA SER A 72 2.30 3.26 1.68
C SER A 72 3.73 2.77 1.76
N THR A 73 4.68 3.67 1.48
CA THR A 73 6.12 3.42 1.52
C THR A 73 6.82 4.47 2.34
N LEU A 74 7.96 4.11 2.94
CA LEU A 74 8.80 5.07 3.64
C LEU A 74 9.53 5.95 2.62
N ALA A 75 9.39 7.26 2.73
CA ALA A 75 10.09 8.18 1.83
C ALA A 75 11.60 8.21 2.14
N PRO A 76 12.46 8.35 1.14
CA PRO A 76 12.17 8.51 -0.29
C PRO A 76 12.06 7.19 -1.08
N HIS A 77 12.08 6.04 -0.41
CA HIS A 77 12.21 4.72 -1.05
C HIS A 77 10.84 4.17 -1.48
N TRP A 78 10.54 4.24 -2.76
CA TRP A 78 9.27 3.77 -3.36
C TRP A 78 9.00 2.26 -3.21
N ASN A 79 10.04 1.46 -2.94
CA ASN A 79 9.97 0.01 -2.77
C ASN A 79 9.91 -0.43 -1.29
N ASP A 80 10.21 0.48 -0.35
CA ASP A 80 10.17 0.16 1.08
C ASP A 80 8.74 0.25 1.63
N ARG A 81 7.99 -0.82 1.33
CA ARG A 81 6.58 -0.91 1.70
C ARG A 81 6.43 -1.03 3.20
N LEU A 82 5.58 -0.19 3.77
CA LEU A 82 5.23 -0.25 5.18
C LEU A 82 4.35 -1.48 5.43
N ALA A 83 4.81 -2.32 6.36
CA ALA A 83 4.06 -3.48 6.85
C ALA A 83 3.33 -3.17 8.17
N ALA A 84 3.69 -2.07 8.83
CA ALA A 84 3.12 -1.66 10.09
C ALA A 84 1.70 -1.10 9.90
N GLY A 85 0.81 -1.46 10.81
CA GLY A 85 -0.59 -1.13 10.72
C GLY A 85 -1.19 -1.67 9.41
N ASP A 86 -2.35 -1.21 9.04
CA ASP A 86 -3.02 -1.61 7.79
C ASP A 86 -2.46 -0.92 6.54
N LEU A 87 -1.29 -0.24 6.65
CA LEU A 87 -0.69 0.53 5.55
C LEU A 87 -0.12 -0.34 4.43
N GLY A 88 0.14 -1.62 4.71
CA GLY A 88 0.68 -2.57 3.75
C GLY A 88 -0.35 -3.19 2.80
N TYR A 89 -1.64 -3.14 3.09
CA TYR A 89 -2.65 -3.87 2.32
C TYR A 89 -3.20 -3.04 1.16
N ARG A 90 -3.32 -3.69 -0.01
CA ARG A 90 -4.08 -3.12 -1.12
C ARG A 90 -5.58 -3.26 -0.85
N ALA A 91 -6.34 -2.21 -1.12
CA ALA A 91 -7.77 -2.22 -0.93
C ALA A 91 -8.46 -1.31 -1.96
N LYS A 92 -9.68 -1.64 -2.33
CA LYS A 92 -10.55 -0.67 -3.00
C LYS A 92 -10.72 0.51 -2.05
N ALA A 93 -10.65 1.71 -2.59
CA ALA A 93 -10.68 2.90 -1.76
C ALA A 93 -11.37 4.07 -2.45
N VAL A 94 -11.83 4.99 -1.63
CA VAL A 94 -12.38 6.27 -2.06
C VAL A 94 -11.55 7.36 -1.40
N LEU A 95 -11.06 8.29 -2.21
CA LEU A 95 -10.27 9.41 -1.79
C LEU A 95 -11.11 10.69 -1.85
N SER A 96 -11.16 11.46 -0.77
CA SER A 96 -11.88 12.73 -0.67
C SER A 96 -11.02 13.77 0.03
N ARG A 97 -11.10 15.04 -0.38
CA ARG A 97 -10.37 16.14 0.24
C ARG A 97 -11.32 17.10 0.94
N TYR A 98 -10.93 17.48 2.13
CA TYR A 98 -11.57 18.44 3.00
C TYR A 98 -10.58 19.57 3.33
N PRO A 99 -11.03 20.73 3.88
CA PRO A 99 -10.12 21.79 4.33
C PRO A 99 -9.10 21.30 5.36
N GLU A 100 -9.51 20.37 6.22
CA GLU A 100 -8.70 19.85 7.32
C GLU A 100 -7.76 18.71 6.89
N GLY A 101 -7.94 18.13 5.68
CA GLY A 101 -7.09 17.05 5.21
C GLY A 101 -7.74 16.14 4.17
N ILE A 102 -7.11 15.00 3.99
CA ILE A 102 -7.52 13.99 3.01
C ILE A 102 -8.00 12.73 3.73
N MET A 103 -9.20 12.27 3.36
CA MET A 103 -9.78 11.02 3.80
C MET A 103 -9.58 9.95 2.74
N LEU A 104 -8.95 8.85 3.12
CA LEU A 104 -8.84 7.64 2.31
C LEU A 104 -9.65 6.54 2.97
N GLN A 105 -10.89 6.34 2.49
CA GLN A 105 -11.76 5.25 2.94
C GLN A 105 -11.39 3.96 2.20
N ARG A 106 -11.05 2.90 2.94
CA ARG A 106 -10.62 1.61 2.38
C ARG A 106 -11.65 0.52 2.67
N THR A 107 -11.90 -0.35 1.70
CA THR A 107 -12.78 -1.52 1.90
C THR A 107 -11.99 -2.64 2.57
N GLY A 108 -12.45 -3.12 3.71
CA GLY A 108 -11.82 -4.23 4.44
C GLY A 108 -10.62 -3.82 5.31
N ALA A 109 -10.34 -2.52 5.43
CA ALA A 109 -9.31 -1.96 6.32
C ALA A 109 -9.80 -0.63 6.90
N GLY A 110 -9.17 -0.17 7.97
CA GLY A 110 -9.50 1.13 8.58
C GLY A 110 -9.28 2.30 7.61
N PRO A 111 -10.00 3.41 7.76
CA PRO A 111 -9.74 4.62 6.99
C PRO A 111 -8.37 5.21 7.36
N ILE A 112 -7.75 5.92 6.43
CA ILE A 112 -6.54 6.71 6.68
C ILE A 112 -6.94 8.19 6.60
N TRP A 113 -6.65 8.92 7.68
CA TRP A 113 -6.76 10.36 7.71
C TRP A 113 -5.38 10.99 7.55
N ILE A 114 -5.25 11.91 6.62
CA ILE A 114 -4.02 12.68 6.35
C ILE A 114 -4.34 14.14 6.63
N PRO A 115 -3.89 14.70 7.77
CA PRO A 115 -4.10 16.10 8.09
C PRO A 115 -3.48 17.01 7.03
N ASP A 116 -4.10 18.15 6.75
CA ASP A 116 -3.64 19.07 5.69
C ASP A 116 -2.24 19.64 5.99
N ASP A 117 -1.98 19.96 7.24
CA ASP A 117 -0.69 20.45 7.75
C ASP A 117 0.43 19.40 7.68
N ALA A 118 0.07 18.12 7.63
CA ALA A 118 1.02 17.04 7.46
C ALA A 118 1.39 16.78 5.99
N ILE A 119 0.62 17.29 5.03
CA ILE A 119 0.84 17.05 3.59
C ILE A 119 2.09 17.83 3.14
N VAL A 120 3.07 17.10 2.62
CA VAL A 120 4.30 17.67 2.07
C VAL A 120 4.16 17.94 0.57
N ASN A 121 3.61 16.94 -0.17
CA ASN A 121 3.48 17.04 -1.62
C ASN A 121 2.47 16.03 -2.16
N ILE A 122 1.77 16.41 -3.21
CA ILE A 122 0.88 15.52 -3.99
C ILE A 122 1.40 15.50 -5.42
N ARG A 123 1.71 14.30 -5.93
CA ARG A 123 2.31 14.12 -7.25
C ARG A 123 1.87 12.82 -7.90
N THR A 124 2.15 12.65 -9.17
CA THR A 124 2.02 11.35 -9.83
C THR A 124 3.37 10.65 -9.92
N GLU A 125 3.37 9.37 -9.58
CA GLU A 125 4.55 8.50 -9.63
C GLU A 125 4.30 7.28 -10.50
N LYS A 126 5.33 6.87 -11.24
CA LYS A 126 5.25 5.64 -12.05
C LYS A 126 5.41 4.39 -11.22
N ASN A 127 6.18 4.50 -10.14
CA ASN A 127 6.55 3.39 -9.27
C ASN A 127 6.22 3.73 -7.83
N LEU A 128 5.37 2.93 -7.20
CA LEU A 128 5.11 3.01 -5.77
C LEU A 128 4.71 1.65 -5.21
N ALA A 129 5.15 1.35 -4.00
CA ALA A 129 4.82 0.13 -3.26
C ALA A 129 5.08 -1.16 -4.09
N GLY A 130 6.21 -1.20 -4.78
CA GLY A 130 6.62 -2.35 -5.60
C GLY A 130 5.81 -2.54 -6.89
N LYS A 131 5.01 -1.56 -7.30
CA LYS A 131 4.27 -1.60 -8.56
C LYS A 131 4.91 -0.65 -9.56
N VAL A 132 5.31 -1.23 -10.71
CA VAL A 132 5.77 -0.50 -11.89
C VAL A 132 4.62 -0.44 -12.89
N ILE A 133 4.30 0.74 -13.42
CA ILE A 133 3.31 0.88 -14.50
C ILE A 133 4.08 0.97 -15.82
N PRO A 134 4.00 -0.05 -16.70
CA PRO A 134 4.65 0.02 -18.01
C PRO A 134 4.00 1.11 -18.87
N GLY A 135 4.81 1.89 -19.58
CA GLY A 135 4.35 2.79 -20.63
C GLY A 135 4.54 4.29 -20.41
N GLY A 136 5.01 4.72 -19.24
CA GLY A 136 5.32 6.14 -19.03
C GLY A 136 6.82 6.45 -19.22
N ARG A 137 7.19 7.53 -19.91
CA ARG A 137 8.57 8.00 -20.05
C ARG A 137 9.14 8.38 -18.68
N SER A 138 10.29 7.77 -18.31
CA SER A 138 11.07 8.22 -17.16
C SER A 138 11.63 9.61 -17.46
N GLY A 139 11.13 10.61 -16.76
CA GLY A 139 11.70 11.94 -16.73
C GLY A 139 11.98 12.30 -15.29
N ALA A 140 13.24 12.14 -14.85
CA ALA A 140 13.79 12.95 -13.79
C ALA A 140 13.92 14.35 -14.36
N SER A 141 12.89 15.17 -14.23
CA SER A 141 12.96 16.60 -14.50
C SER A 141 11.80 17.26 -13.79
N GLY A 142 12.11 18.10 -12.84
CA GLY A 142 11.17 19.05 -12.29
C GLY A 142 10.66 19.92 -13.41
N GLY A 143 9.35 19.98 -13.57
CA GLY A 143 8.72 20.92 -14.48
C GLY A 143 7.63 20.30 -15.34
N LYS A 144 6.39 20.71 -15.02
CA LYS A 144 5.25 20.88 -15.94
C LYS A 144 4.74 19.66 -16.73
N ALA A 145 3.67 19.26 -16.29
CA ALA A 145 2.47 18.57 -16.75
C ALA A 145 2.16 17.43 -15.81
N ALA A 146 1.14 17.61 -14.97
CA ALA A 146 0.50 16.55 -14.23
C ALA A 146 0.09 15.47 -15.24
N SER A 147 0.97 14.49 -15.46
CA SER A 147 0.66 13.41 -16.37
C SER A 147 -0.43 12.58 -15.72
N HIS A 148 -1.59 12.47 -16.36
CA HIS A 148 -2.70 11.61 -15.93
C HIS A 148 -2.30 10.12 -15.87
N GLU A 149 -1.01 9.81 -16.06
CA GLU A 149 -0.45 8.48 -16.02
C GLU A 149 0.27 8.22 -14.70
N GLY A 150 0.00 7.08 -14.08
CA GLY A 150 0.72 6.66 -12.89
C GLY A 150 -0.16 6.39 -11.68
N ILE A 151 0.43 6.55 -10.53
CA ILE A 151 -0.17 6.43 -9.20
C ILE A 151 -0.12 7.81 -8.57
N LEU A 152 -1.23 8.29 -8.04
CA LEU A 152 -1.25 9.48 -7.21
C LEU A 152 -0.52 9.17 -5.92
N ALA A 153 0.58 9.84 -5.66
CA ALA A 153 1.40 9.71 -4.47
C ALA A 153 1.20 10.94 -3.59
N ILE A 154 0.72 10.73 -2.38
CA ILE A 154 0.56 11.76 -1.37
C ILE A 154 1.70 11.56 -0.38
N ARG A 155 2.66 12.49 -0.37
CA ARG A 155 3.71 12.54 0.65
C ARG A 155 3.22 13.33 1.84
N TRP A 156 3.35 12.74 3.02
CA TRP A 156 2.95 13.38 4.25
C TRP A 156 3.81 12.93 5.42
N ARG A 157 3.83 13.75 6.47
CA ARG A 157 4.66 13.55 7.66
C ARG A 157 3.85 12.95 8.78
N LEU A 158 4.36 11.87 9.35
CA LEU A 158 3.78 11.24 10.53
C LEU A 158 4.12 12.02 11.80
N ALA A 159 3.39 11.77 12.89
CA ALA A 159 3.68 12.35 14.21
C ALA A 159 5.10 12.02 14.71
N SER A 160 5.68 10.90 14.26
CA SER A 160 7.07 10.53 14.52
C SER A 160 8.10 11.40 13.79
N GLY A 161 7.69 12.26 12.87
CA GLY A 161 8.55 13.03 11.98
C GLY A 161 8.96 12.29 10.70
N ALA A 162 8.67 11.00 10.58
CA ALA A 162 8.95 10.25 9.36
C ALA A 162 8.00 10.65 8.23
N GLU A 163 8.52 10.71 7.02
CA GLU A 163 7.71 10.97 5.82
C GLU A 163 7.37 9.67 5.11
N ILE A 164 6.13 9.56 4.69
CA ILE A 164 5.64 8.42 3.93
C ILE A 164 4.93 8.86 2.67
N ASP A 165 5.00 8.01 1.64
CA ASP A 165 4.26 8.17 0.38
C ASP A 165 3.07 7.21 0.38
N THR A 166 1.87 7.75 0.35
CA THR A 166 0.62 6.99 0.26
C THR A 166 0.17 6.95 -1.19
N GLY A 167 0.07 5.74 -1.76
CA GLY A 167 -0.26 5.53 -3.16
C GLY A 167 -1.73 5.25 -3.39
N PHE A 168 -2.31 5.99 -4.33
CA PHE A 168 -3.68 5.80 -4.78
C PHE A 168 -3.75 5.75 -6.31
N ARG A 169 -4.42 4.75 -6.85
CA ARG A 169 -4.66 4.62 -8.29
C ARG A 169 -6.15 4.81 -8.56
N ALA A 170 -6.52 5.96 -9.12
CA ALA A 170 -7.89 6.22 -9.51
C ALA A 170 -8.35 5.26 -10.61
N ASP A 171 -9.63 4.92 -10.61
CA ASP A 171 -10.26 4.15 -11.68
C ASP A 171 -10.32 5.00 -12.97
N ASP A 172 -10.64 6.28 -12.84
CA ASP A 172 -10.48 7.28 -13.90
C ASP A 172 -9.31 8.24 -13.56
N ARG A 173 -8.21 8.10 -14.27
CA ARG A 173 -7.01 8.90 -14.04
C ARG A 173 -7.16 10.38 -14.41
N ARG A 174 -8.16 10.74 -15.19
CA ARG A 174 -8.47 12.14 -15.50
C ARG A 174 -8.85 12.92 -14.25
N GLU A 175 -9.32 12.24 -13.22
CA GLU A 175 -9.63 12.87 -11.93
C GLU A 175 -8.40 13.35 -11.16
N TYR A 176 -7.18 12.93 -11.55
CA TYR A 176 -5.95 13.40 -10.90
C TYR A 176 -5.76 14.92 -10.98
N SER A 177 -6.23 15.57 -12.05
CA SER A 177 -6.14 17.01 -12.18
C SER A 177 -6.75 17.79 -11.02
N LYS A 178 -7.77 17.24 -10.38
CA LYS A 178 -8.46 17.85 -9.24
C LYS A 178 -7.64 17.83 -7.95
N TRP A 179 -6.60 16.99 -7.91
CA TRP A 179 -5.77 16.76 -6.72
C TRP A 179 -4.52 17.63 -6.67
N PHE A 180 -4.17 18.26 -7.79
CA PHE A 180 -3.04 19.19 -7.82
C PHE A 180 -3.53 20.58 -7.42
N PRO A 181 -2.77 21.32 -6.57
CA PRO A 181 -3.06 22.70 -6.34
C PRO A 181 -3.02 23.44 -7.69
N GLU A 182 -4.03 24.26 -7.97
CA GLU A 182 -3.95 25.20 -9.11
C GLU A 182 -2.71 26.06 -8.89
N GLU A 183 -1.76 26.02 -9.84
CA GLU A 183 -0.70 27.02 -9.87
C GLU A 183 -1.40 28.37 -10.03
N VAL A 184 -1.39 29.15 -8.94
CA VAL A 184 -1.78 30.56 -9.01
C VAL A 184 -0.81 31.21 -10.00
N ALA A 185 -1.33 31.56 -11.18
CA ALA A 185 -0.61 32.23 -12.24
C ALA A 185 -0.29 33.67 -11.82
#